data_5f22c403ee8289022c3e6a85b250a983
#
_entry.id   5f22c403ee8289022c3e6a85b250a983
#
_cell.length_a   1.000
_cell.length_b   1.000
_cell.length_c   1.000
_cell.angle_alpha   90.00
_cell.angle_beta   90.00
_cell.angle_gamma   90.00
#
_symmetry.space_group_name_H-M   'P 1'
#
loop_
_entity.id
_entity.type
_entity.pdbx_description
1 polymer ?
#
loop_
_entity_poly.entity_id
_entity_poly.type
_entity_poly.pdbx_seq_one_letter_code
_entity_poly.pdbx_strand_id
1 'polypeptide(L)'
;MLSFRIIVLTAVLLGLMGCIAASEIEKLSPSSTTGLDDHFDQLKANRWYSESSERLKAASRVVARQTNQPRLAKNIILFIGDGMSIATVTAARILEGQNRGLSGEENFLSFGQFPFLGLVKTYNVDAQTPDSAGTMTAIMSGIKTDFGVVGVDEKVTRGDCESQSGNEVISALELAEIAGLS
;
A
#
# COMPACT_ATOMS: atom_id res chain seq x y z
N MET A 1 -14.89 2.10 25.55
CA MET A 1 -14.30 1.66 24.27
C MET A 1 -12.82 1.27 24.35
N LEU A 2 -12.21 1.27 25.52
CA LEU A 2 -10.80 0.86 25.74
C LEU A 2 -10.63 -0.64 26.00
N SER A 3 -11.69 -1.33 26.37
CA SER A 3 -11.65 -2.74 26.82
C SER A 3 -11.49 -3.77 25.69
N PHE A 4 -11.86 -3.44 24.45
CA PHE A 4 -11.87 -4.41 23.35
C PHE A 4 -10.48 -4.56 22.66
N ARG A 5 -9.60 -3.58 22.78
CA ARG A 5 -8.26 -3.63 22.17
C ARG A 5 -7.25 -4.46 22.96
N ILE A 6 -7.46 -4.59 24.25
CA ILE A 6 -6.56 -5.36 25.15
C ILE A 6 -6.80 -6.88 24.99
N ILE A 7 -8.03 -7.31 24.70
CA ILE A 7 -8.39 -8.73 24.57
C ILE A 7 -7.81 -9.35 23.29
N VAL A 8 -7.70 -8.62 22.20
CA VAL A 8 -7.15 -9.13 20.92
C VAL A 8 -5.62 -9.31 20.99
N LEU A 9 -4.92 -8.47 21.74
CA LEU A 9 -3.46 -8.57 21.90
C LEU A 9 -3.07 -9.75 22.79
N THR A 10 -3.86 -10.07 23.82
CA THR A 10 -3.63 -11.22 24.70
C THR A 10 -3.91 -12.56 24.01
N ALA A 11 -4.85 -12.64 23.07
CA ALA A 11 -5.17 -13.88 22.36
C ALA A 11 -4.07 -14.29 21.35
N VAL A 12 -3.33 -13.36 20.78
CA VAL A 12 -2.22 -13.64 19.84
C VAL A 12 -0.94 -14.07 20.57
N LEU A 13 -0.72 -13.59 21.81
CA LEU A 13 0.43 -14.01 22.63
C LEU A 13 0.24 -15.38 23.28
N LEU A 14 -1.00 -15.79 23.55
CA LEU A 14 -1.32 -17.10 24.17
C LEU A 14 -1.14 -18.28 23.20
N GLY A 15 -1.05 -18.06 21.90
CA GLY A 15 -0.79 -19.10 20.90
C GLY A 15 0.68 -19.50 20.77
N LEU A 16 1.62 -18.76 21.35
CA LEU A 16 3.06 -18.95 21.20
C LEU A 16 3.79 -19.36 22.47
N MET A 17 3.15 -19.34 23.65
CA MET A 17 3.75 -19.74 24.91
C MET A 17 2.87 -20.79 25.60
N GLY A 18 3.27 -22.05 25.53
CA GLY A 18 2.68 -23.13 26.30
C GLY A 18 2.74 -22.85 27.80
N CYS A 19 1.58 -22.96 28.46
CA CYS A 19 1.37 -23.06 29.90
C CYS A 19 2.14 -22.05 30.78
N ILE A 20 1.65 -20.82 30.87
CA ILE A 20 1.80 -20.00 32.07
C ILE A 20 0.50 -20.10 32.87
N ALA A 21 0.59 -20.62 34.09
CA ALA A 21 -0.55 -20.78 34.97
C ALA A 21 -1.21 -19.43 35.29
N ALA A 22 -2.55 -19.41 35.33
CA ALA A 22 -3.33 -18.19 35.60
C ALA A 22 -2.95 -17.46 36.90
N SER A 23 -2.28 -18.13 37.82
CA SER A 23 -1.79 -17.59 39.09
C SER A 23 -0.57 -16.65 38.94
N GLU A 24 0.11 -16.65 37.80
CA GLU A 24 1.24 -15.75 37.55
C GLU A 24 0.83 -14.44 36.88
N ILE A 25 -0.34 -14.41 36.25
CA ILE A 25 -0.88 -13.18 35.61
C ILE A 25 -1.34 -12.16 36.67
N GLU A 26 -1.73 -12.61 37.86
CA GLU A 26 -2.18 -11.74 38.95
C GLU A 26 -1.03 -11.01 39.67
N LYS A 27 0.23 -11.45 39.43
CA LYS A 27 1.43 -10.78 39.97
C LYS A 27 1.97 -9.66 39.09
N LEU A 28 1.41 -9.46 37.91
CA LEU A 28 1.69 -8.32 37.04
C LEU A 28 0.80 -7.10 37.42
N SER A 29 0.73 -6.81 38.71
CA SER A 29 0.20 -5.55 39.20
C SER A 29 1.18 -4.43 38.82
N PRO A 30 0.73 -3.27 38.29
CA PRO A 30 1.60 -2.19 37.87
C PRO A 30 2.12 -1.43 39.11
N SER A 31 3.09 -2.00 39.81
CA SER A 31 3.76 -1.34 40.90
C SER A 31 5.26 -1.17 40.63
N SER A 32 5.59 -0.46 39.59
CA SER A 32 6.74 0.47 39.51
C SER A 32 6.87 0.95 38.06
N THR A 33 6.44 2.14 37.78
CA THR A 33 6.72 2.90 36.56
C THR A 33 8.22 3.06 36.29
N THR A 34 9.05 2.96 37.32
CA THR A 34 10.51 3.13 37.22
C THR A 34 11.21 2.12 36.33
N GLY A 35 10.77 0.87 36.28
CA GLY A 35 11.39 -0.14 35.37
C GLY A 35 10.99 0.02 33.91
N LEU A 36 9.81 0.57 33.63
CA LEU A 36 9.36 0.84 32.26
C LEU A 36 10.11 2.02 31.64
N ASP A 37 10.38 3.05 32.40
CA ASP A 37 11.09 4.25 31.94
C ASP A 37 12.53 3.91 31.54
N ASP A 38 13.23 3.08 32.32
CA ASP A 38 14.58 2.61 31.99
C ASP A 38 14.61 1.78 30.69
N HIS A 39 13.61 0.95 30.45
CA HIS A 39 13.49 0.20 29.19
C HIS A 39 13.20 1.10 27.99
N PHE A 40 12.36 2.11 28.16
CA PHE A 40 12.10 3.09 27.11
C PHE A 40 13.33 3.92 26.76
N ASP A 41 14.16 4.27 27.74
CA ASP A 41 15.39 5.01 27.49
C ASP A 41 16.44 4.18 26.78
N GLN A 42 16.56 2.88 27.09
CA GLN A 42 17.38 1.94 26.32
C GLN A 42 16.87 1.79 24.88
N LEU A 43 15.56 1.70 24.66
CA LEU A 43 14.98 1.65 23.32
C LEU A 43 15.27 2.92 22.54
N LYS A 44 15.12 4.10 23.14
CA LYS A 44 15.40 5.40 22.50
C LYS A 44 16.87 5.53 22.09
N ALA A 45 17.80 4.94 22.85
CA ALA A 45 19.21 4.89 22.52
C ALA A 45 19.53 3.94 21.36
N ASN A 46 18.62 3.02 21.02
CA ASN A 46 18.79 2.10 19.92
C ASN A 46 18.54 2.81 18.58
N ARG A 47 19.49 2.69 17.64
CA ARG A 47 19.43 3.32 16.33
C ARG A 47 18.15 2.97 15.56
N TRP A 48 17.79 1.71 15.53
CA TRP A 48 16.60 1.25 14.79
C TRP A 48 15.31 1.83 15.34
N TYR A 49 15.19 1.91 16.66
CA TYR A 49 14.02 2.50 17.30
C TYR A 49 13.94 4.01 17.01
N SER A 50 15.06 4.73 17.15
CA SER A 50 15.09 6.19 16.93
C SER A 50 14.76 6.54 15.48
N GLU A 51 15.37 5.87 14.50
CA GLU A 51 15.08 6.06 13.07
C GLU A 51 13.61 5.73 12.73
N SER A 52 13.07 4.63 13.24
CA SER A 52 11.66 4.25 13.03
C SER A 52 10.70 5.25 13.64
N SER A 53 11.01 5.77 14.83
CA SER A 53 10.23 6.82 15.50
C SER A 53 10.19 8.11 14.70
N GLU A 54 11.33 8.55 14.15
CA GLU A 54 11.38 9.75 13.31
C GLU A 54 10.63 9.56 11.99
N ARG A 55 10.73 8.40 11.35
CA ARG A 55 9.94 8.05 10.15
C ARG A 55 8.44 8.11 10.45
N LEU A 56 7.99 7.55 11.57
CA LEU A 56 6.59 7.58 11.99
C LEU A 56 6.10 9.02 12.24
N LYS A 57 6.90 9.85 12.92
CA LYS A 57 6.58 11.26 13.13
C LYS A 57 6.49 12.02 11.81
N ALA A 58 7.40 11.77 10.88
CA ALA A 58 7.37 12.39 9.55
C ALA A 58 6.12 12.01 8.78
N ALA A 59 5.77 10.73 8.72
CA ALA A 59 4.54 10.25 8.08
C ALA A 59 3.29 10.85 8.71
N SER A 60 3.21 10.90 10.04
CA SER A 60 2.08 11.51 10.76
C SER A 60 1.90 12.99 10.44
N ARG A 61 3.00 13.74 10.29
CA ARG A 61 2.93 15.17 9.89
C ARG A 61 2.40 15.34 8.47
N VAL A 62 2.78 14.46 7.54
CA VAL A 62 2.29 14.51 6.16
C VAL A 62 0.79 14.22 6.12
N VAL A 63 0.34 13.16 6.79
CA VAL A 63 -1.09 12.81 6.89
C VAL A 63 -1.89 13.95 7.52
N ALA A 64 -1.41 14.51 8.64
CA ALA A 64 -2.10 15.62 9.31
C ALA A 64 -2.25 16.87 8.41
N ARG A 65 -1.22 17.20 7.62
CA ARG A 65 -1.31 18.33 6.67
C ARG A 65 -2.33 18.09 5.57
N GLN A 66 -2.47 16.86 5.11
CA GLN A 66 -3.39 16.50 4.03
C GLN A 66 -4.85 16.40 4.50
N THR A 67 -5.07 15.90 5.73
CA THR A 67 -6.43 15.76 6.29
C THR A 67 -7.02 17.07 6.80
N ASN A 68 -6.17 17.97 7.29
CA ASN A 68 -6.63 19.26 7.86
C ASN A 68 -6.95 20.35 6.80
N GLN A 69 -6.55 20.13 5.55
CA GLN A 69 -6.86 21.03 4.44
C GLN A 69 -7.16 20.23 3.18
N PRO A 70 -8.40 19.79 2.97
CA PRO A 70 -8.77 19.12 1.73
C PRO A 70 -8.59 20.12 0.58
N ARG A 71 -7.56 19.93 -0.21
CA ARG A 71 -7.30 20.71 -1.43
C ARG A 71 -7.63 19.82 -2.62
N LEU A 72 -8.44 20.34 -3.52
CA LEU A 72 -8.61 19.68 -4.81
C LEU A 72 -7.31 19.80 -5.60
N ALA A 73 -6.85 18.68 -6.14
CA ALA A 73 -5.71 18.68 -7.04
C ALA A 73 -6.07 19.45 -8.33
N LYS A 74 -5.19 20.35 -8.74
CA LYS A 74 -5.35 21.06 -10.02
C LYS A 74 -4.89 20.23 -11.20
N ASN A 75 -3.87 19.41 -10.99
CA ASN A 75 -3.30 18.53 -12.00
C ASN A 75 -3.13 17.14 -11.39
N ILE A 76 -3.31 16.11 -12.22
CA ILE A 76 -3.08 14.71 -11.86
C ILE A 76 -2.04 14.16 -12.83
N ILE A 77 -0.96 13.59 -12.31
CA ILE A 77 0.06 12.90 -13.08
C ILE A 77 0.07 11.46 -12.62
N LEU A 78 -0.25 10.54 -13.53
CA LEU A 78 -0.29 9.09 -13.26
C LEU A 78 0.94 8.43 -13.87
N PHE A 79 1.77 7.80 -13.05
CA PHE A 79 2.90 6.97 -13.49
C PHE A 79 2.50 5.51 -13.38
N ILE A 80 2.58 4.79 -14.49
CA ILE A 80 2.23 3.37 -14.57
C ILE A 80 3.46 2.57 -14.97
N GLY A 81 3.87 1.63 -14.11
CA GLY A 81 4.95 0.71 -14.41
C GLY A 81 4.36 -0.60 -14.95
N ASP A 82 4.55 -0.85 -16.25
CA ASP A 82 4.13 -2.10 -16.87
C ASP A 82 5.00 -3.26 -16.41
N GLY A 83 4.39 -4.35 -15.94
CA GLY A 83 5.07 -5.50 -15.36
C GLY A 83 5.84 -5.22 -14.08
N MET A 84 5.66 -4.04 -13.48
CA MET A 84 6.37 -3.61 -12.28
C MET A 84 5.81 -4.30 -11.02
N SER A 85 6.36 -5.46 -10.69
CA SER A 85 6.00 -6.22 -9.50
C SER A 85 6.69 -5.68 -8.23
N ILE A 86 6.24 -6.17 -7.06
CA ILE A 86 6.92 -5.90 -5.78
C ILE A 86 8.38 -6.35 -5.84
N ALA A 87 8.67 -7.49 -6.49
CA ALA A 87 10.04 -7.98 -6.66
C ALA A 87 10.90 -7.02 -7.49
N THR A 88 10.36 -6.47 -8.58
CA THR A 88 11.04 -5.47 -9.42
C THR A 88 11.35 -4.19 -8.63
N VAL A 89 10.38 -3.68 -7.88
CA VAL A 89 10.57 -2.51 -7.01
C VAL A 89 11.61 -2.77 -5.93
N THR A 90 11.60 -3.97 -5.32
CA THR A 90 12.58 -4.36 -4.31
C THR A 90 13.99 -4.42 -4.89
N ALA A 91 14.15 -5.04 -6.07
CA ALA A 91 15.45 -5.12 -6.74
C ALA A 91 15.97 -3.72 -7.11
N ALA A 92 15.13 -2.86 -7.66
CA ALA A 92 15.50 -1.49 -8.01
C ALA A 92 15.92 -0.67 -6.79
N ARG A 93 15.19 -0.80 -5.69
CA ARG A 93 15.49 -0.12 -4.42
C ARG A 93 16.85 -0.52 -3.87
N ILE A 94 17.13 -1.84 -3.85
CA ILE A 94 18.42 -2.36 -3.37
C ILE A 94 19.55 -1.91 -4.30
N LEU A 95 19.39 -2.04 -5.62
CA LEU A 95 20.38 -1.64 -6.60
C LEU A 95 20.72 -0.15 -6.51
N GLU A 96 19.72 0.71 -6.36
CA GLU A 96 19.95 2.15 -6.19
C GLU A 96 20.78 2.44 -4.94
N GLY A 97 20.50 1.79 -3.82
CA GLY A 97 21.28 1.92 -2.59
C GLY A 97 22.73 1.42 -2.76
N GLN A 98 22.92 0.29 -3.41
CA GLN A 98 24.25 -0.26 -3.70
C GLN A 98 25.06 0.65 -4.63
N ASN A 99 24.44 1.25 -5.63
CA ASN A 99 25.09 2.23 -6.51
C ASN A 99 25.56 3.50 -5.77
N ARG A 100 24.98 3.76 -4.60
CA ARG A 100 25.39 4.84 -3.68
C ARG A 100 26.43 4.38 -2.64
N GLY A 101 26.91 3.14 -2.72
CA GLY A 101 27.87 2.55 -1.78
C GLY A 101 27.26 2.09 -0.45
N LEU A 102 25.94 1.90 -0.39
CA LEU A 102 25.21 1.37 0.76
C LEU A 102 24.90 -0.11 0.57
N SER A 103 24.39 -0.78 1.61
CA SER A 103 23.93 -2.18 1.50
C SER A 103 22.66 -2.32 0.63
N GLY A 104 21.82 -1.30 0.64
CA GLY A 104 20.64 -1.19 -0.21
C GLY A 104 19.33 -1.52 0.50
N GLU A 105 19.35 -2.29 1.60
CA GLU A 105 18.14 -2.74 2.29
C GLU A 105 17.32 -1.59 2.86
N GLU A 106 18.00 -0.56 3.38
CA GLU A 106 17.37 0.62 3.97
C GLU A 106 17.15 1.78 3.00
N ASN A 107 17.50 1.59 1.72
CA ASN A 107 17.28 2.61 0.70
C ASN A 107 15.80 2.73 0.33
N PHE A 108 15.37 3.92 -0.07
CA PHE A 108 14.03 4.21 -0.55
C PHE A 108 14.08 4.80 -1.94
N LEU A 109 13.29 4.26 -2.85
CA LEU A 109 12.95 4.95 -4.09
C LEU A 109 12.04 6.15 -3.78
N SER A 110 12.06 7.18 -4.60
CA SER A 110 11.30 8.42 -4.38
C SER A 110 9.81 8.18 -4.14
N PHE A 111 9.19 7.31 -4.93
CA PHE A 111 7.77 6.97 -4.79
C PHE A 111 7.49 6.04 -3.59
N GLY A 112 8.49 5.33 -3.08
CA GLY A 112 8.37 4.52 -1.86
C GLY A 112 8.14 5.34 -0.59
N GLN A 113 8.28 6.66 -0.66
CA GLN A 113 8.02 7.60 0.42
C GLN A 113 6.68 8.33 0.27
N PHE A 114 5.85 7.96 -0.70
CA PHE A 114 4.52 8.55 -0.85
C PHE A 114 3.64 8.20 0.36
N PRO A 115 2.82 9.16 0.82
CA PRO A 115 2.10 9.03 2.09
C PRO A 115 0.94 8.04 2.05
N PHE A 116 0.46 7.72 0.86
CA PHE A 116 -0.67 6.82 0.67
C PHE A 116 -0.26 5.62 -0.19
N LEU A 117 -0.62 4.44 0.26
CA LEU A 117 -0.41 3.17 -0.42
C LEU A 117 -1.74 2.41 -0.46
N GLY A 118 -2.05 1.84 -1.61
CA GLY A 118 -3.16 0.91 -1.79
C GLY A 118 -2.72 -0.33 -2.55
N LEU A 119 -3.41 -1.44 -2.31
CA LEU A 119 -3.24 -2.67 -3.07
C LEU A 119 -4.46 -2.90 -3.96
N VAL A 120 -4.22 -3.34 -5.19
CA VAL A 120 -5.25 -3.57 -6.20
C VAL A 120 -5.20 -5.02 -6.67
N LYS A 121 -6.36 -5.62 -6.92
CA LYS A 121 -6.48 -6.93 -7.57
C LYS A 121 -6.42 -6.72 -9.07
N THR A 122 -5.38 -7.20 -9.72
CA THR A 122 -5.05 -6.91 -11.12
C THR A 122 -5.54 -7.94 -12.13
N TYR A 123 -6.31 -8.97 -11.72
CA TYR A 123 -6.80 -10.03 -12.61
C TYR A 123 -7.69 -9.49 -13.76
N ASN A 124 -7.65 -10.12 -14.93
CA ASN A 124 -8.63 -9.95 -15.98
C ASN A 124 -9.85 -10.84 -15.72
N VAL A 125 -10.99 -10.60 -16.37
CA VAL A 125 -12.22 -11.36 -16.10
C VAL A 125 -12.04 -12.85 -16.37
N ASP A 126 -11.35 -13.20 -17.45
CA ASP A 126 -11.07 -14.56 -17.89
C ASP A 126 -9.70 -15.11 -17.45
N ALA A 127 -8.83 -14.30 -16.79
CA ALA A 127 -7.47 -14.69 -16.45
C ALA A 127 -6.99 -14.16 -15.10
N GLN A 128 -6.51 -15.05 -14.21
CA GLN A 128 -5.93 -14.65 -12.92
C GLN A 128 -4.62 -13.89 -13.07
N THR A 129 -3.78 -14.29 -14.04
CA THR A 129 -2.60 -13.53 -14.42
C THR A 129 -3.01 -12.56 -15.52
N PRO A 130 -3.01 -11.26 -15.27
CA PRO A 130 -3.50 -10.28 -16.21
C PRO A 130 -2.48 -9.97 -17.31
N ASP A 131 -2.95 -9.32 -18.37
CA ASP A 131 -2.13 -8.60 -19.32
C ASP A 131 -2.25 -7.08 -19.13
N SER A 132 -1.40 -6.33 -19.81
CA SER A 132 -1.38 -4.86 -19.74
C SER A 132 -2.58 -4.22 -20.43
N ALA A 133 -3.18 -4.84 -21.44
CA ALA A 133 -4.34 -4.31 -22.16
C ALA A 133 -5.58 -4.26 -21.27
N GLY A 134 -5.94 -5.39 -20.67
CA GLY A 134 -7.10 -5.46 -19.77
C GLY A 134 -6.89 -4.68 -18.48
N THR A 135 -5.68 -4.67 -17.92
CA THR A 135 -5.40 -3.87 -16.72
C THR A 135 -5.42 -2.37 -17.01
N MET A 136 -4.97 -1.91 -18.19
CA MET A 136 -5.07 -0.51 -18.57
C MET A 136 -6.53 -0.10 -18.75
N THR A 137 -7.37 -0.95 -19.34
CA THR A 137 -8.81 -0.71 -19.39
C THR A 137 -9.38 -0.48 -17.99
N ALA A 138 -9.05 -1.36 -17.05
CA ALA A 138 -9.54 -1.22 -15.67
C ALA A 138 -9.01 0.05 -14.96
N ILE A 139 -7.75 0.43 -15.18
CA ILE A 139 -7.16 1.65 -14.60
C ILE A 139 -7.84 2.90 -15.15
N MET A 140 -8.09 2.96 -16.44
CA MET A 140 -8.58 4.16 -17.12
C MET A 140 -10.12 4.29 -17.14
N SER A 141 -10.87 3.20 -17.01
CA SER A 141 -12.34 3.22 -17.06
C SER A 141 -13.01 2.76 -15.76
N GLY A 142 -12.28 2.06 -14.87
CA GLY A 142 -12.86 1.38 -13.71
C GLY A 142 -13.59 0.07 -14.06
N ILE A 143 -13.55 -0.38 -15.32
CA ILE A 143 -14.24 -1.57 -15.82
C ILE A 143 -13.21 -2.64 -16.17
N LYS A 144 -13.39 -3.86 -15.64
CA LYS A 144 -12.57 -5.00 -16.01
C LYS A 144 -13.03 -5.60 -17.35
N THR A 145 -12.07 -6.17 -18.05
CA THR A 145 -12.30 -6.83 -19.32
C THR A 145 -11.47 -8.12 -19.43
N ASP A 146 -11.60 -8.83 -20.53
CA ASP A 146 -10.88 -10.04 -20.83
C ASP A 146 -9.42 -9.79 -21.23
N PHE A 147 -8.63 -10.86 -21.21
CA PHE A 147 -7.23 -10.84 -21.61
C PHE A 147 -7.07 -10.47 -23.08
N GLY A 148 -6.19 -9.52 -23.36
CA GLY A 148 -5.79 -9.13 -24.72
C GLY A 148 -6.75 -8.19 -25.45
N VAL A 149 -7.69 -7.54 -24.73
CA VAL A 149 -8.53 -6.49 -25.26
C VAL A 149 -8.38 -5.20 -24.46
N VAL A 150 -8.63 -4.05 -25.08
CA VAL A 150 -8.45 -2.72 -24.47
C VAL A 150 -9.57 -1.78 -24.87
N GLY A 151 -10.06 -0.98 -23.92
CA GLY A 151 -11.10 0.04 -24.19
C GLY A 151 -12.51 -0.51 -24.40
N VAL A 152 -12.74 -1.77 -24.06
CA VAL A 152 -14.02 -2.48 -24.22
C VAL A 152 -14.33 -3.30 -22.97
N ASP A 153 -15.60 -3.68 -22.78
CA ASP A 153 -16.02 -4.52 -21.66
C ASP A 153 -15.82 -6.03 -21.95
N GLU A 154 -16.15 -6.86 -20.97
CA GLU A 154 -15.99 -8.34 -21.02
C GLU A 154 -16.89 -9.07 -22.02
N LYS A 155 -17.78 -8.36 -22.73
CA LYS A 155 -18.66 -8.96 -23.74
C LYS A 155 -18.00 -9.05 -25.10
N VAL A 156 -16.87 -8.37 -25.29
CA VAL A 156 -16.14 -8.37 -26.55
C VAL A 156 -15.31 -9.65 -26.70
N THR A 157 -15.52 -10.37 -27.79
CA THR A 157 -14.74 -11.54 -28.13
C THR A 157 -13.47 -11.12 -28.87
N ARG A 158 -12.30 -11.46 -28.34
CA ARG A 158 -11.02 -11.17 -28.98
C ARG A 158 -10.93 -11.72 -30.37
N GLY A 159 -10.63 -10.85 -31.34
CA GLY A 159 -10.55 -11.21 -32.78
C GLY A 159 -11.88 -11.10 -33.53
N ASP A 160 -12.97 -10.79 -32.85
CA ASP A 160 -14.27 -10.48 -33.45
C ASP A 160 -14.57 -8.96 -33.30
N CYS A 161 -14.30 -8.23 -34.41
CA CYS A 161 -14.52 -6.79 -34.45
C CYS A 161 -16.01 -6.41 -34.40
N GLU A 162 -16.92 -7.28 -34.79
CA GLU A 162 -18.35 -6.99 -34.74
C GLU A 162 -18.87 -6.94 -33.29
N SER A 163 -18.26 -7.73 -32.40
CA SER A 163 -18.61 -7.75 -30.98
C SER A 163 -18.25 -6.45 -30.24
N GLN A 164 -17.44 -5.58 -30.84
CA GLN A 164 -17.02 -4.34 -30.23
C GLN A 164 -18.15 -3.30 -30.11
N SER A 165 -19.02 -3.26 -31.15
CA SER A 165 -20.02 -2.21 -31.27
C SER A 165 -21.00 -2.17 -30.06
N GLY A 166 -21.01 -1.06 -29.32
CA GLY A 166 -21.84 -0.86 -28.13
C GLY A 166 -21.27 -1.45 -26.84
N ASN A 167 -20.05 -1.98 -26.87
CA ASN A 167 -19.33 -2.52 -25.73
C ASN A 167 -18.04 -1.73 -25.41
N GLU A 168 -17.86 -0.55 -26.04
CA GLU A 168 -16.79 0.38 -25.74
C GLU A 168 -16.98 1.00 -24.35
N VAL A 169 -15.90 1.20 -23.62
CA VAL A 169 -15.93 1.84 -22.30
C VAL A 169 -15.24 3.19 -22.33
N ILE A 170 -15.87 4.18 -21.70
CA ILE A 170 -15.32 5.53 -21.63
C ILE A 170 -14.11 5.58 -20.70
N SER A 171 -13.03 6.19 -21.14
CA SER A 171 -11.81 6.36 -20.36
C SER A 171 -11.81 7.66 -19.53
N ALA A 172 -10.98 7.72 -18.49
CA ALA A 172 -10.75 8.94 -17.74
C ALA A 172 -10.17 10.06 -18.61
N LEU A 173 -9.45 9.73 -19.69
CA LEU A 173 -8.95 10.70 -20.68
C LEU A 173 -10.11 11.37 -21.43
N GLU A 174 -11.03 10.59 -21.98
CA GLU A 174 -12.22 11.11 -22.66
C GLU A 174 -13.09 11.95 -21.73
N LEU A 175 -13.27 11.51 -20.48
CA LEU A 175 -13.98 12.31 -19.46
C LEU A 175 -13.27 13.64 -19.18
N ALA A 176 -11.94 13.66 -19.15
CA ALA A 176 -11.16 14.88 -18.97
C ALA A 176 -11.33 15.83 -20.17
N GLU A 177 -11.28 15.31 -21.39
CA GLU A 177 -11.51 16.11 -22.62
C GLU A 177 -12.92 16.69 -22.67
N ILE A 178 -13.94 15.91 -22.32
CA ILE A 178 -15.34 16.40 -22.21
C ILE A 178 -15.44 17.51 -21.17
N ALA A 179 -14.68 17.43 -20.08
CA ALA A 179 -14.62 18.47 -19.06
C ALA A 179 -13.75 19.68 -19.43
N GLY A 180 -13.16 19.72 -20.63
CA GLY A 180 -12.27 20.79 -21.08
C GLY A 180 -10.90 20.80 -20.43
N LEU A 181 -10.46 19.66 -19.92
CA LEU A 181 -9.11 19.45 -19.36
C LEU A 181 -8.17 18.90 -20.45
N SER A 182 -6.86 19.15 -20.29
CA SER A 182 -5.83 18.68 -21.22
C SER A 182 -4.64 18.09 -20.47
#